data_19725e4d5a654ff38368531fb37b90c3
#
_entry.id   19725e4d5a654ff38368531fb37b90c3
#
_cell.length_a   1.000
_cell.length_b   1.000
_cell.length_c   1.000
_cell.angle_alpha   90.00
_cell.angle_beta   90.00
_cell.angle_gamma   90.00
#
_symmetry.space_group_name_H-M   'P 1'
#
loop_
_entity.id
_entity.type
_entity.pdbx_description
1 polymer ?
#
loop_
_entity_poly.entity_id
_entity_poly.type
_entity_poly.pdbx_seq_one_letter_code
_entity_poly.pdbx_strand_id
1 'polypeptide(L)'
;METKLAQIYTQNELEILKESFKSTKNVCVFLNFLKTNEIMINEFFKDLEFQRLNSFCYLFKAQDRSILSKMKAFNEGHFYIQNYSSYLCAKNLSVKPNESILDMCAAPGGKSINLANFMQNKAYLACVEANKERFFTLQKNLKNYGVNAKIFLKDAKNIGRLCPLKFDKILLDAPCSTLAKIGFENVKSPKEIKALALLQKKLLHSALKALKHGGELVYSTCTFLREENEEVLENALRSEFELEFLELDLEGVIAKEAKSEFKELEKARRIMPCENYDGFFIAKMRKI
;
A
#
# COMPACT_ATOMS: atom_id res chain seq x y z
N MET A 1 -21.27 3.24 -12.52
CA MET A 1 -20.32 2.73 -11.51
C MET A 1 -20.90 1.55 -10.75
N GLU A 2 -22.03 1.69 -10.12
CA GLU A 2 -22.67 0.63 -9.34
C GLU A 2 -22.85 -0.68 -10.12
N THR A 3 -23.29 -0.62 -11.37
CA THR A 3 -23.43 -1.80 -12.24
C THR A 3 -22.13 -2.60 -12.40
N LYS A 4 -20.98 -1.93 -12.45
CA LYS A 4 -19.67 -2.59 -12.50
C LYS A 4 -19.32 -3.25 -11.18
N LEU A 5 -19.58 -2.58 -10.07
CA LEU A 5 -19.32 -3.10 -8.74
C LEU A 5 -20.27 -4.23 -8.34
N ALA A 6 -21.51 -4.23 -8.84
CA ALA A 6 -22.48 -5.31 -8.62
C ALA A 6 -22.04 -6.68 -9.22
N GLN A 7 -21.06 -6.69 -10.13
CA GLN A 7 -20.44 -7.93 -10.61
C GLN A 7 -19.49 -8.56 -9.59
N ILE A 8 -19.00 -7.77 -8.62
CA ILE A 8 -18.00 -8.16 -7.62
C ILE A 8 -18.62 -8.25 -6.23
N TYR A 9 -19.48 -7.28 -5.89
CA TYR A 9 -20.05 -7.10 -4.57
C TYR A 9 -21.54 -7.39 -4.58
N THR A 10 -22.05 -7.99 -3.50
CA THR A 10 -23.49 -8.13 -3.24
C THR A 10 -24.12 -6.77 -2.94
N GLN A 11 -25.45 -6.70 -2.96
CA GLN A 11 -26.17 -5.45 -2.62
C GLN A 11 -25.81 -4.94 -1.23
N ASN A 12 -25.75 -5.82 -0.23
CA ASN A 12 -25.38 -5.45 1.13
C ASN A 12 -23.91 -4.92 1.20
N GLU A 13 -22.99 -5.54 0.49
CA GLU A 13 -21.59 -5.06 0.42
C GLU A 13 -21.50 -3.69 -0.27
N LEU A 14 -22.29 -3.44 -1.31
CA LEU A 14 -22.36 -2.12 -1.95
C LEU A 14 -22.87 -1.03 -1.00
N GLU A 15 -23.83 -1.37 -0.14
CA GLU A 15 -24.30 -0.46 0.91
C GLU A 15 -23.21 -0.17 1.94
N ILE A 16 -22.47 -1.18 2.40
CA ILE A 16 -21.29 -1.00 3.27
C ILE A 16 -20.28 -0.06 2.61
N LEU A 17 -19.98 -0.25 1.33
CA LEU A 17 -19.06 0.64 0.60
C LEU A 17 -19.59 2.08 0.61
N LYS A 18 -20.88 2.31 0.32
CA LYS A 18 -21.49 3.64 0.30
C LYS A 18 -21.48 4.31 1.68
N GLU A 19 -21.87 3.59 2.71
CA GLU A 19 -21.86 4.11 4.10
C GLU A 19 -20.46 4.45 4.57
N SER A 20 -19.46 3.68 4.14
CA SER A 20 -18.07 3.92 4.52
C SER A 20 -17.52 5.28 4.08
N PHE A 21 -18.08 5.90 3.04
CA PHE A 21 -17.69 7.24 2.58
C PHE A 21 -18.33 8.37 3.39
N LYS A 22 -19.43 8.10 4.09
CA LYS A 22 -20.14 9.09 4.90
C LYS A 22 -19.53 9.24 6.30
N SER A 23 -18.83 8.22 6.78
CA SER A 23 -18.27 8.19 8.13
C SER A 23 -16.85 8.75 8.18
N THR A 24 -16.56 9.53 9.23
CA THR A 24 -15.21 9.94 9.54
C THR A 24 -14.42 8.72 10.08
N LYS A 25 -13.28 8.44 9.46
CA LYS A 25 -12.45 7.29 9.85
C LYS A 25 -11.65 7.56 11.11
N ASN A 26 -11.53 6.55 11.96
CA ASN A 26 -10.55 6.52 13.03
C ASN A 26 -9.12 6.68 12.48
N VAL A 27 -8.21 7.09 13.33
CA VAL A 27 -6.86 7.46 12.93
C VAL A 27 -5.89 6.35 13.29
N CYS A 28 -5.37 5.67 12.29
CA CYS A 28 -4.27 4.75 12.50
C CYS A 28 -2.92 5.50 12.50
N VAL A 29 -2.13 5.24 13.52
CA VAL A 29 -0.78 5.76 13.71
C VAL A 29 0.20 4.61 13.62
N PHE A 30 1.18 4.73 12.75
CA PHE A 30 2.33 3.83 12.65
C PHE A 30 3.49 4.39 13.47
N LEU A 31 4.02 3.59 14.37
CA LEU A 31 5.13 3.94 15.25
C LEU A 31 6.47 3.79 14.54
N ASN A 32 7.30 4.81 14.59
CA ASN A 32 8.60 4.81 13.93
C ASN A 32 9.72 4.40 14.89
N PHE A 33 9.97 3.12 15.04
CA PHE A 33 11.03 2.58 15.91
C PHE A 33 12.46 2.84 15.43
N LEU A 34 12.66 3.50 14.29
CA LEU A 34 13.96 4.07 13.93
C LEU A 34 14.30 5.31 14.76
N LYS A 35 13.30 5.95 15.41
CA LYS A 35 13.43 7.21 16.16
C LYS A 35 12.78 7.19 17.54
N THR A 36 12.00 6.18 17.88
CA THR A 36 11.24 6.13 19.12
C THR A 36 11.36 4.77 19.81
N ASN A 37 10.89 4.71 21.05
CA ASN A 37 10.79 3.50 21.85
C ASN A 37 9.48 3.51 22.65
N GLU A 38 9.17 2.42 23.36
CA GLU A 38 7.90 2.27 24.10
C GLU A 38 7.72 3.31 25.21
N ILE A 39 8.80 3.75 25.87
CA ILE A 39 8.74 4.78 26.92
C ILE A 39 8.28 6.12 26.32
N MET A 40 8.91 6.53 25.22
CA MET A 40 8.54 7.76 24.52
C MET A 40 7.10 7.71 23.99
N ILE A 41 6.67 6.57 23.47
CA ILE A 41 5.30 6.36 22.95
C ILE A 41 4.28 6.57 24.07
N ASN A 42 4.49 5.98 25.24
CA ASN A 42 3.60 6.14 26.38
C ASN A 42 3.52 7.61 26.84
N GLU A 43 4.63 8.33 26.80
CA GLU A 43 4.62 9.77 27.13
C GLU A 43 3.89 10.59 26.06
N PHE A 44 4.09 10.29 24.77
CA PHE A 44 3.41 11.03 23.68
C PHE A 44 1.90 10.90 23.76
N PHE A 45 1.38 9.76 24.13
CA PHE A 45 -0.06 9.45 24.06
C PHE A 45 -0.74 9.34 25.44
N LYS A 46 -0.08 9.75 26.53
CA LYS A 46 -0.59 9.60 27.90
C LYS A 46 -1.99 10.20 28.14
N ASP A 47 -2.33 11.26 27.40
CA ASP A 47 -3.60 11.98 27.54
C ASP A 47 -4.62 11.58 26.44
N LEU A 48 -4.34 10.55 25.65
CA LEU A 48 -5.19 10.06 24.55
C LEU A 48 -5.61 8.61 24.76
N GLU A 49 -6.85 8.31 24.46
CA GLU A 49 -7.34 6.93 24.39
C GLU A 49 -6.97 6.31 23.04
N PHE A 50 -6.40 5.13 23.07
CA PHE A 50 -6.07 4.38 21.85
C PHE A 50 -6.24 2.88 22.03
N GLN A 51 -6.47 2.20 20.90
CA GLN A 51 -6.40 0.74 20.81
C GLN A 51 -5.08 0.34 20.14
N ARG A 52 -4.33 -0.55 20.78
CA ARG A 52 -3.16 -1.18 20.16
C ARG A 52 -3.63 -2.25 19.18
N LEU A 53 -3.37 -2.08 17.89
CA LEU A 53 -3.69 -3.09 16.87
C LEU A 53 -2.60 -4.17 16.80
N ASN A 54 -1.33 -3.75 16.84
CA ASN A 54 -0.16 -4.62 16.86
C ASN A 54 1.05 -3.85 17.42
N SER A 55 2.27 -4.40 17.27
CA SER A 55 3.49 -3.75 17.77
C SER A 55 3.83 -2.41 17.08
N PHE A 56 3.30 -2.15 15.88
CA PHE A 56 3.59 -0.95 15.10
C PHE A 56 2.42 0.02 15.00
N CYS A 57 1.18 -0.42 15.17
CA CYS A 57 0.01 0.36 14.86
C CYS A 57 -0.91 0.56 16.06
N TYR A 58 -1.26 1.83 16.30
CA TYR A 58 -2.24 2.27 17.29
C TYR A 58 -3.39 2.97 16.59
N LEU A 59 -4.61 2.73 17.07
CA LEU A 59 -5.83 3.31 16.54
C LEU A 59 -6.42 4.30 17.53
N PHE A 60 -6.65 5.52 17.06
CA PHE A 60 -7.24 6.63 17.79
C PHE A 60 -8.61 7.00 17.24
N LYS A 61 -9.42 7.68 18.04
CA LYS A 61 -10.72 8.19 17.57
C LYS A 61 -10.52 9.25 16.47
N ALA A 62 -11.46 9.35 15.57
CA ALA A 62 -11.42 10.29 14.44
C ALA A 62 -11.17 11.75 14.85
N GLN A 63 -11.75 12.17 15.99
CA GLN A 63 -11.60 13.52 16.57
C GLN A 63 -10.16 13.87 16.98
N ASP A 64 -9.34 12.87 17.28
CA ASP A 64 -7.96 13.08 17.76
C ASP A 64 -6.99 13.42 16.62
N ARG A 65 -7.45 13.32 15.35
CA ARG A 65 -6.61 13.59 14.18
C ARG A 65 -5.93 14.96 14.20
N SER A 66 -6.66 16.01 14.63
CA SER A 66 -6.12 17.36 14.70
C SER A 66 -5.06 17.51 15.80
N ILE A 67 -5.23 16.80 16.91
CA ILE A 67 -4.27 16.78 18.02
C ILE A 67 -3.02 16.05 17.53
N LEU A 68 -3.16 14.82 17.06
CA LEU A 68 -2.03 14.00 16.58
C LEU A 68 -1.18 14.70 15.52
N SER A 69 -1.81 15.36 14.55
CA SER A 69 -1.10 16.05 13.45
C SER A 69 -0.36 17.33 13.89
N LYS A 70 -0.70 17.89 15.04
CA LYS A 70 -0.04 19.08 15.62
C LYS A 70 1.03 18.73 16.65
N MET A 71 1.12 17.47 17.09
CA MET A 71 2.11 17.04 18.07
C MET A 71 3.53 17.27 17.56
N LYS A 72 4.42 17.69 18.45
CA LYS A 72 5.85 17.80 18.17
C LYS A 72 6.43 16.46 17.71
N ALA A 73 6.05 15.37 18.36
CA ALA A 73 6.45 14.01 18.01
C ALA A 73 6.08 13.61 16.57
N PHE A 74 4.91 14.04 16.04
CA PHE A 74 4.55 13.85 14.65
C PHE A 74 5.47 14.65 13.71
N ASN A 75 5.69 15.92 14.01
CA ASN A 75 6.53 16.80 13.20
C ASN A 75 8.00 16.34 13.18
N GLU A 76 8.47 15.72 14.25
CA GLU A 76 9.82 15.15 14.39
C GLU A 76 9.93 13.72 13.82
N GLY A 77 8.82 13.14 13.34
CA GLY A 77 8.82 11.83 12.68
C GLY A 77 8.90 10.64 13.63
N HIS A 78 8.43 10.75 14.87
CA HIS A 78 8.35 9.63 15.81
C HIS A 78 7.21 8.67 15.49
N PHE A 79 6.16 9.14 14.83
CA PHE A 79 5.07 8.32 14.32
C PHE A 79 4.52 8.91 13.01
N TYR A 80 3.87 8.08 12.21
CA TYR A 80 3.28 8.45 10.92
C TYR A 80 1.78 8.15 10.92
N ILE A 81 0.95 9.12 10.51
CA ILE A 81 -0.49 8.92 10.36
C ILE A 81 -0.72 8.22 9.02
N GLN A 82 -1.24 7.00 9.05
CA GLN A 82 -1.39 6.15 7.89
C GLN A 82 -2.70 5.35 7.97
N ASN A 83 -3.32 5.07 6.83
CA ASN A 83 -4.42 4.12 6.79
C ASN A 83 -3.92 2.70 7.08
N TYR A 84 -4.64 1.94 7.90
CA TYR A 84 -4.23 0.60 8.32
C TYR A 84 -4.11 -0.37 7.15
N SER A 85 -5.04 -0.31 6.17
CA SER A 85 -4.94 -1.14 4.96
C SER A 85 -3.67 -0.86 4.14
N SER A 86 -3.19 0.39 4.16
CA SER A 86 -1.91 0.76 3.53
C SER A 86 -0.69 0.18 4.27
N TYR A 87 -0.72 0.11 5.61
CA TYR A 87 0.29 -0.59 6.41
C TYR A 87 0.35 -2.08 6.07
N LEU A 88 -0.81 -2.74 5.94
CA LEU A 88 -0.88 -4.16 5.61
C LEU A 88 -0.18 -4.51 4.28
N CYS A 89 -0.17 -3.59 3.30
CA CYS A 89 0.57 -3.80 2.05
C CYS A 89 2.06 -3.94 2.28
N ALA A 90 2.66 -3.00 3.03
CA ALA A 90 4.09 -3.04 3.34
C ALA A 90 4.44 -4.25 4.22
N LYS A 91 3.59 -4.58 5.20
CA LYS A 91 3.75 -5.75 6.08
C LYS A 91 3.81 -7.06 5.28
N ASN A 92 2.89 -7.23 4.33
CA ASN A 92 2.80 -8.44 3.52
C ASN A 92 4.00 -8.66 2.59
N LEU A 93 4.82 -7.64 2.32
CA LEU A 93 6.07 -7.84 1.59
C LEU A 93 7.09 -8.65 2.39
N SER A 94 6.95 -8.72 3.73
CA SER A 94 7.75 -9.57 4.63
C SER A 94 9.25 -9.40 4.42
N VAL A 95 9.71 -8.13 4.41
CA VAL A 95 11.11 -7.76 4.16
C VAL A 95 12.03 -8.20 5.28
N LYS A 96 13.28 -8.55 4.93
CA LYS A 96 14.31 -9.00 5.87
C LYS A 96 15.58 -8.13 5.72
N PRO A 97 16.43 -8.08 6.76
CA PRO A 97 17.77 -7.48 6.64
C PRO A 97 18.56 -8.09 5.49
N ASN A 98 19.42 -7.27 4.86
CA ASN A 98 20.29 -7.61 3.74
C ASN A 98 19.59 -7.91 2.40
N GLU A 99 18.26 -7.81 2.30
CA GLU A 99 17.53 -7.89 1.02
C GLU A 99 17.70 -6.60 0.20
N SER A 100 17.53 -6.73 -1.11
CA SER A 100 17.43 -5.61 -2.05
C SER A 100 15.95 -5.35 -2.34
N ILE A 101 15.46 -4.20 -1.89
CA ILE A 101 14.03 -3.86 -1.89
C ILE A 101 13.77 -2.66 -2.79
N LEU A 102 12.67 -2.70 -3.53
CA LEU A 102 12.21 -1.61 -4.36
C LEU A 102 10.78 -1.21 -3.99
N ASP A 103 10.57 0.08 -3.71
CA ASP A 103 9.25 0.72 -3.66
C ASP A 103 9.07 1.52 -4.96
N MET A 104 8.20 1.04 -5.86
CA MET A 104 8.13 1.54 -7.24
C MET A 104 7.32 2.82 -7.42
N CYS A 105 6.40 3.15 -6.51
CA CYS A 105 5.54 4.33 -6.55
C CYS A 105 5.50 4.96 -5.15
N ALA A 106 6.70 5.30 -4.65
CA ALA A 106 6.95 5.44 -3.23
C ALA A 106 6.29 6.66 -2.55
N ALA A 107 6.05 7.76 -3.28
CA ALA A 107 5.54 8.98 -2.65
C ALA A 107 4.09 8.82 -2.12
N PRO A 108 3.80 9.39 -0.94
CA PRO A 108 4.60 10.33 -0.14
C PRO A 108 5.61 9.68 0.83
N GLY A 109 5.77 8.34 0.86
CA GLY A 109 6.79 7.65 1.63
C GLY A 109 6.28 6.76 2.79
N GLY A 110 4.98 6.73 3.07
CA GLY A 110 4.44 5.99 4.22
C GLY A 110 4.81 4.50 4.20
N LYS A 111 4.68 3.81 3.05
CA LYS A 111 5.05 2.40 2.91
C LYS A 111 6.57 2.20 2.96
N SER A 112 7.35 3.11 2.38
CA SER A 112 8.82 3.09 2.50
C SER A 112 9.28 3.24 3.96
N ILE A 113 8.58 4.07 4.77
CA ILE A 113 8.81 4.21 6.21
C ILE A 113 8.52 2.89 6.93
N ASN A 114 7.41 2.21 6.59
CA ASN A 114 7.09 0.90 7.15
C ASN A 114 8.20 -0.12 6.83
N LEU A 115 8.59 -0.24 5.56
CA LEU A 115 9.64 -1.16 5.12
C LEU A 115 10.95 -0.91 5.85
N ALA A 116 11.39 0.35 5.96
CA ALA A 116 12.61 0.72 6.67
C ALA A 116 12.57 0.32 8.15
N ASN A 117 11.40 0.46 8.81
CA ASN A 117 11.21 0.02 10.19
C ASN A 117 11.31 -1.49 10.34
N PHE A 118 10.63 -2.27 9.48
CA PHE A 118 10.64 -3.73 9.55
C PHE A 118 12.05 -4.32 9.41
N MET A 119 12.89 -3.71 8.56
CA MET A 119 14.28 -4.14 8.39
C MET A 119 15.31 -3.31 9.19
N GLN A 120 14.85 -2.38 10.05
CA GLN A 120 15.71 -1.52 10.87
C GLN A 120 16.81 -0.80 10.07
N ASN A 121 16.48 -0.31 8.87
CA ASN A 121 17.44 0.26 7.90
C ASN A 121 18.61 -0.70 7.49
N LYS A 122 18.50 -2.01 7.75
CA LYS A 122 19.57 -3.00 7.49
C LYS A 122 19.41 -3.71 6.14
N ALA A 123 18.86 -3.04 5.13
CA ALA A 123 18.71 -3.56 3.77
C ALA A 123 18.90 -2.43 2.75
N TYR A 124 19.08 -2.79 1.49
CA TYR A 124 19.11 -1.81 0.40
C TYR A 124 17.66 -1.47 0.03
N LEU A 125 17.23 -0.24 0.32
CA LEU A 125 15.92 0.27 -0.10
C LEU A 125 16.07 1.28 -1.22
N ALA A 126 15.51 0.98 -2.39
CA ALA A 126 15.34 1.90 -3.51
C ALA A 126 13.90 2.39 -3.55
N CYS A 127 13.71 3.71 -3.68
CA CYS A 127 12.39 4.34 -3.80
C CYS A 127 12.33 5.09 -5.12
N VAL A 128 11.29 4.86 -5.91
CA VAL A 128 11.09 5.50 -7.21
C VAL A 128 9.80 6.33 -7.20
N GLU A 129 9.88 7.54 -7.73
CA GLU A 129 8.73 8.41 -7.97
C GLU A 129 8.92 9.15 -9.30
N ALA A 130 7.89 9.18 -10.12
CA ALA A 130 7.94 9.82 -11.45
C ALA A 130 7.59 11.31 -11.41
N ASN A 131 6.73 11.72 -10.49
CA ASN A 131 6.30 13.11 -10.35
C ASN A 131 7.29 13.90 -9.49
N LYS A 132 7.79 15.01 -10.02
CA LYS A 132 8.82 15.84 -9.39
C LYS A 132 8.39 16.42 -8.03
N GLU A 133 7.17 16.91 -7.90
CA GLU A 133 6.68 17.50 -6.65
C GLU A 133 6.52 16.43 -5.57
N ARG A 134 5.96 15.29 -5.94
CA ARG A 134 5.83 14.13 -5.05
C ARG A 134 7.20 13.55 -4.67
N PHE A 135 8.18 13.60 -5.56
CA PHE A 135 9.57 13.20 -5.28
C PHE A 135 10.18 14.05 -4.14
N PHE A 136 10.03 15.36 -4.17
CA PHE A 136 10.53 16.22 -3.10
C PHE A 136 9.78 15.99 -1.78
N THR A 137 8.48 15.72 -1.83
CA THR A 137 7.71 15.32 -0.65
C THR A 137 8.23 14.00 -0.08
N LEU A 138 8.47 13.00 -0.92
CA LEU A 138 9.08 11.72 -0.53
C LEU A 138 10.43 11.94 0.14
N GLN A 139 11.32 12.71 -0.49
CA GLN A 139 12.66 12.99 0.03
C GLN A 139 12.61 13.66 1.41
N LYS A 140 11.75 14.67 1.59
CA LYS A 140 11.53 15.35 2.86
C LYS A 140 11.04 14.38 3.93
N ASN A 141 10.03 13.55 3.60
CA ASN A 141 9.45 12.62 4.54
C ASN A 141 10.47 11.54 4.96
N LEU A 142 11.14 10.88 4.03
CA LEU A 142 12.10 9.83 4.35
C LEU A 142 13.25 10.36 5.23
N LYS A 143 13.73 11.58 4.96
CA LYS A 143 14.72 12.25 5.80
C LYS A 143 14.16 12.51 7.21
N ASN A 144 12.95 13.05 7.32
CA ASN A 144 12.31 13.35 8.60
C ASN A 144 12.10 12.09 9.46
N TYR A 145 11.76 10.99 8.83
CA TYR A 145 11.52 9.71 9.52
C TYR A 145 12.80 8.85 9.71
N GLY A 146 13.97 9.34 9.34
CA GLY A 146 15.24 8.64 9.54
C GLY A 146 15.43 7.41 8.65
N VAL A 147 14.76 7.37 7.51
CA VAL A 147 14.83 6.25 6.57
C VAL A 147 16.10 6.32 5.72
N ASN A 148 16.87 5.24 5.72
CA ASN A 148 18.02 5.08 4.84
C ASN A 148 17.59 4.46 3.51
N ALA A 149 17.32 5.28 2.50
CA ALA A 149 16.91 4.84 1.17
C ALA A 149 17.61 5.61 0.05
N LYS A 150 17.76 4.97 -1.10
CA LYS A 150 18.16 5.62 -2.36
C LYS A 150 16.90 6.04 -3.11
N ILE A 151 16.76 7.32 -3.37
CA ILE A 151 15.54 7.90 -3.96
C ILE A 151 15.83 8.33 -5.40
N PHE A 152 14.97 7.91 -6.34
CA PHE A 152 15.16 8.14 -7.77
C PHE A 152 13.94 8.84 -8.38
N LEU A 153 14.15 10.00 -9.00
CA LEU A 153 13.15 10.65 -9.86
C LEU A 153 13.19 9.96 -11.24
N LYS A 154 12.41 8.91 -11.41
CA LYS A 154 12.39 8.07 -12.61
C LYS A 154 10.97 7.55 -12.89
N ASP A 155 10.69 7.28 -14.16
CA ASP A 155 9.50 6.55 -14.56
C ASP A 155 9.70 5.05 -14.29
N ALA A 156 8.91 4.52 -13.36
CA ALA A 156 8.99 3.13 -12.92
C ALA A 156 8.68 2.11 -14.02
N LYS A 157 8.03 2.50 -15.11
CA LYS A 157 7.85 1.65 -16.31
C LYS A 157 9.17 1.18 -16.93
N ASN A 158 10.26 1.89 -16.66
CA ASN A 158 11.57 1.58 -17.22
C ASN A 158 12.47 0.77 -16.27
N ILE A 159 12.09 0.54 -15.03
CA ILE A 159 12.95 -0.08 -14.00
C ILE A 159 13.31 -1.53 -14.39
N GLY A 160 12.39 -2.30 -14.95
CA GLY A 160 12.66 -3.67 -15.41
C GLY A 160 13.77 -3.76 -16.48
N ARG A 161 13.87 -2.73 -17.34
CA ARG A 161 14.94 -2.61 -18.34
C ARG A 161 16.25 -2.12 -17.72
N LEU A 162 16.18 -1.18 -16.76
CA LEU A 162 17.35 -0.55 -16.15
C LEU A 162 18.00 -1.43 -15.07
N CYS A 163 17.22 -2.25 -14.40
CA CYS A 163 17.66 -3.04 -13.26
C CYS A 163 17.06 -4.46 -13.32
N PRO A 164 17.29 -5.26 -14.40
CA PRO A 164 16.72 -6.60 -14.51
C PRO A 164 17.23 -7.51 -13.39
N LEU A 165 16.35 -8.34 -12.83
CA LEU A 165 16.67 -9.36 -11.82
C LEU A 165 17.48 -8.81 -10.63
N LYS A 166 17.20 -7.59 -10.20
CA LYS A 166 18.00 -6.92 -9.16
C LYS A 166 17.43 -7.05 -7.75
N PHE A 167 16.11 -7.08 -7.61
CA PHE A 167 15.44 -6.94 -6.32
C PHE A 167 14.92 -8.28 -5.80
N ASP A 168 15.10 -8.51 -4.50
CA ASP A 168 14.55 -9.65 -3.79
C ASP A 168 13.06 -9.42 -3.48
N LYS A 169 12.70 -8.15 -3.20
CA LYS A 169 11.35 -7.74 -2.83
C LYS A 169 10.95 -6.46 -3.57
N ILE A 170 9.72 -6.44 -4.10
CA ILE A 170 9.17 -5.24 -4.75
C ILE A 170 7.80 -4.90 -4.17
N LEU A 171 7.62 -3.65 -3.76
CA LEU A 171 6.32 -3.07 -3.46
C LEU A 171 5.86 -2.23 -4.65
N LEU A 172 4.70 -2.56 -5.18
CA LEU A 172 4.01 -1.80 -6.22
C LEU A 172 2.64 -1.35 -5.70
N ASP A 173 2.63 -0.25 -4.93
CA ASP A 173 1.40 0.47 -4.60
C ASP A 173 1.05 1.37 -5.79
N ALA A 174 0.30 0.81 -6.72
CA ALA A 174 0.14 1.39 -8.04
C ALA A 174 -0.73 2.66 -8.03
N PRO A 175 -0.39 3.69 -8.84
CA PRO A 175 -1.28 4.81 -9.05
C PRO A 175 -2.61 4.31 -9.60
N CYS A 176 -3.72 4.71 -8.99
CA CYS A 176 -5.05 4.20 -9.28
C CYS A 176 -6.13 5.31 -9.26
N SER A 177 -7.37 4.94 -9.51
CA SER A 177 -8.52 5.86 -9.46
C SER A 177 -8.85 6.37 -8.06
N THR A 178 -8.28 5.77 -7.01
CA THR A 178 -8.48 6.11 -5.59
C THR A 178 -9.93 6.03 -5.11
N LEU A 179 -10.76 5.24 -5.77
CA LEU A 179 -12.20 5.16 -5.54
C LEU A 179 -12.56 4.87 -4.06
N ALA A 180 -11.75 4.07 -3.38
CA ALA A 180 -11.96 3.75 -1.97
C ALA A 180 -11.75 4.94 -1.01
N LYS A 181 -11.19 6.06 -1.50
CA LYS A 181 -10.97 7.28 -0.72
C LYS A 181 -11.89 8.42 -1.13
N ILE A 182 -12.15 8.57 -2.43
CA ILE A 182 -12.91 9.71 -2.97
C ILE A 182 -14.41 9.44 -3.11
N GLY A 183 -14.83 8.19 -2.92
CA GLY A 183 -16.24 7.78 -3.04
C GLY A 183 -16.75 7.77 -4.48
N PHE A 184 -18.05 7.47 -4.62
CA PHE A 184 -18.69 7.27 -5.92
C PHE A 184 -19.05 8.57 -6.65
N GLU A 185 -19.03 9.71 -5.98
CA GLU A 185 -19.39 11.01 -6.57
C GLU A 185 -18.25 11.60 -7.42
N ASN A 186 -17.00 11.27 -7.09
CA ASN A 186 -15.81 11.81 -7.73
C ASN A 186 -15.10 10.80 -8.62
N VAL A 187 -15.86 9.92 -9.26
CA VAL A 187 -15.31 8.83 -10.07
C VAL A 187 -14.67 9.37 -11.35
N LYS A 188 -13.47 8.88 -11.63
CA LYS A 188 -12.78 9.13 -12.90
C LYS A 188 -13.59 8.62 -14.09
N SER A 189 -13.43 9.27 -15.22
CA SER A 189 -14.08 8.85 -16.47
C SER A 189 -13.61 7.44 -16.90
N PRO A 190 -14.40 6.71 -17.69
CA PRO A 190 -14.00 5.40 -18.22
C PRO A 190 -12.67 5.44 -19.00
N LYS A 191 -12.39 6.56 -19.68
CA LYS A 191 -11.12 6.77 -20.41
C LYS A 191 -9.94 6.86 -19.44
N GLU A 192 -10.07 7.58 -18.34
CA GLU A 192 -9.02 7.70 -17.32
C GLU A 192 -8.79 6.37 -16.60
N ILE A 193 -9.86 5.63 -16.24
CA ILE A 193 -9.76 4.29 -15.64
C ILE A 193 -9.00 3.35 -16.57
N LYS A 194 -9.34 3.33 -17.87
CA LYS A 194 -8.63 2.51 -18.86
C LYS A 194 -7.14 2.89 -18.97
N ALA A 195 -6.83 4.19 -18.93
CA ALA A 195 -5.45 4.67 -18.96
C ALA A 195 -4.66 4.25 -17.71
N LEU A 196 -5.28 4.30 -16.53
CA LEU A 196 -4.69 3.83 -15.28
C LEU A 196 -4.46 2.32 -15.31
N ALA A 197 -5.43 1.53 -15.72
CA ALA A 197 -5.28 0.07 -15.86
C ALA A 197 -4.13 -0.31 -16.82
N LEU A 198 -4.00 0.40 -17.94
CA LEU A 198 -2.87 0.19 -18.85
C LEU A 198 -1.53 0.57 -18.24
N LEU A 199 -1.49 1.67 -17.48
CA LEU A 199 -0.28 2.08 -16.73
C LEU A 199 0.11 1.02 -15.69
N GLN A 200 -0.84 0.51 -14.93
CA GLN A 200 -0.64 -0.51 -13.90
C GLN A 200 -0.11 -1.81 -14.50
N LYS A 201 -0.64 -2.27 -15.65
CA LYS A 201 -0.12 -3.42 -16.40
C LYS A 201 1.35 -3.23 -16.78
N LYS A 202 1.72 -2.04 -17.29
CA LYS A 202 3.11 -1.72 -17.64
C LYS A 202 4.03 -1.66 -16.40
N LEU A 203 3.54 -1.12 -15.29
CA LEU A 203 4.29 -1.06 -14.03
C LEU A 203 4.52 -2.46 -13.46
N LEU A 204 3.49 -3.31 -13.42
CA LEU A 204 3.61 -4.68 -12.94
C LEU A 204 4.58 -5.50 -13.81
N HIS A 205 4.48 -5.39 -15.14
CA HIS A 205 5.44 -6.04 -16.04
C HIS A 205 6.88 -5.57 -15.81
N SER A 206 7.09 -4.25 -15.60
CA SER A 206 8.40 -3.69 -15.27
C SER A 206 8.91 -4.20 -13.92
N ALA A 207 8.01 -4.32 -12.92
CA ALA A 207 8.34 -4.89 -11.62
C ALA A 207 8.80 -6.35 -11.73
N LEU A 208 8.05 -7.18 -12.45
CA LEU A 208 8.37 -8.59 -12.66
C LEU A 208 9.70 -8.80 -13.40
N LYS A 209 10.06 -7.91 -14.34
CA LYS A 209 11.41 -7.91 -14.96
C LYS A 209 12.52 -7.55 -14.00
N ALA A 210 12.27 -6.63 -13.06
CA ALA A 210 13.25 -6.19 -12.07
C ALA A 210 13.40 -7.17 -10.90
N LEU A 211 12.38 -8.02 -10.67
CA LEU A 211 12.32 -9.01 -9.61
C LEU A 211 13.17 -10.22 -9.94
N LYS A 212 13.98 -10.68 -9.00
CA LYS A 212 14.75 -11.94 -9.11
C LYS A 212 13.80 -13.14 -9.20
N HIS A 213 14.29 -14.27 -9.71
CA HIS A 213 13.64 -15.55 -9.52
C HIS A 213 13.62 -15.91 -8.02
N GLY A 214 12.52 -16.45 -7.53
CA GLY A 214 12.26 -16.63 -6.10
C GLY A 214 11.91 -15.35 -5.33
N GLY A 215 12.02 -14.17 -5.96
CA GLY A 215 11.68 -12.89 -5.36
C GLY A 215 10.16 -12.71 -5.19
N GLU A 216 9.74 -11.87 -4.25
CA GLU A 216 8.34 -11.62 -3.95
C GLU A 216 7.94 -10.17 -4.24
N LEU A 217 6.71 -10.01 -4.72
CA LEU A 217 6.10 -8.72 -5.05
C LEU A 217 4.74 -8.60 -4.35
N VAL A 218 4.48 -7.42 -3.77
CA VAL A 218 3.13 -7.03 -3.35
C VAL A 218 2.62 -5.97 -4.31
N TYR A 219 1.50 -6.26 -4.96
CA TYR A 219 0.70 -5.34 -5.75
C TYR A 219 -0.46 -4.81 -4.92
N SER A 220 -0.72 -3.51 -4.97
CA SER A 220 -1.84 -2.92 -4.24
C SER A 220 -2.43 -1.70 -4.92
N THR A 221 -3.71 -1.44 -4.64
CA THR A 221 -4.44 -0.23 -5.04
C THR A 221 -5.46 0.18 -3.98
N CYS A 222 -5.80 1.46 -3.93
CA CYS A 222 -6.93 1.96 -3.14
C CYS A 222 -8.16 2.18 -4.03
N THR A 223 -8.55 1.16 -4.82
CA THR A 223 -9.74 1.18 -5.65
C THR A 223 -10.49 -0.16 -5.60
N PHE A 224 -11.78 -0.12 -5.94
CA PHE A 224 -12.64 -1.30 -5.99
C PHE A 224 -12.80 -1.86 -7.41
N LEU A 225 -12.20 -1.21 -8.41
CA LEU A 225 -12.44 -1.55 -9.82
C LEU A 225 -11.65 -2.79 -10.24
N ARG A 226 -12.34 -3.71 -10.93
CA ARG A 226 -11.75 -4.91 -11.49
C ARG A 226 -10.66 -4.59 -12.52
N GLU A 227 -10.90 -3.56 -13.33
CA GLU A 227 -9.99 -3.11 -14.38
C GLU A 227 -8.59 -2.74 -13.85
N GLU A 228 -8.54 -2.23 -12.59
CA GLU A 228 -7.31 -1.79 -11.94
C GLU A 228 -6.74 -2.85 -10.97
N ASN A 229 -7.43 -3.94 -10.74
CA ASN A 229 -7.12 -5.00 -9.79
C ASN A 229 -6.92 -6.33 -10.49
N GLU A 230 -7.95 -7.18 -10.58
CA GLU A 230 -7.86 -8.52 -11.15
C GLU A 230 -7.36 -8.50 -12.59
N GLU A 231 -7.88 -7.62 -13.45
CA GLU A 231 -7.48 -7.59 -14.88
C GLU A 231 -6.00 -7.20 -15.07
N VAL A 232 -5.40 -6.51 -14.10
CA VAL A 232 -3.96 -6.22 -14.12
C VAL A 232 -3.18 -7.49 -13.80
N LEU A 233 -3.61 -8.25 -12.79
CA LEU A 233 -2.98 -9.52 -12.41
C LEU A 233 -3.20 -10.62 -13.45
N GLU A 234 -4.41 -10.72 -14.02
CA GLU A 234 -4.74 -11.63 -15.14
C GLU A 234 -3.84 -11.37 -16.35
N ASN A 235 -3.55 -10.09 -16.65
CA ASN A 235 -2.61 -9.74 -17.71
C ASN A 235 -1.18 -10.24 -17.43
N ALA A 236 -0.74 -10.21 -16.16
CA ALA A 236 0.55 -10.75 -15.77
C ALA A 236 0.59 -12.28 -15.88
N LEU A 237 -0.48 -12.98 -15.48
CA LEU A 237 -0.61 -14.43 -15.60
C LEU A 237 -0.63 -14.92 -17.05
N ARG A 238 -1.12 -14.11 -18.00
CA ARG A 238 -1.09 -14.41 -19.45
C ARG A 238 0.22 -14.03 -20.13
N SER A 239 1.19 -13.48 -19.39
CA SER A 239 2.49 -13.07 -19.93
C SER A 239 3.56 -14.16 -19.82
N GLU A 240 4.79 -13.81 -20.10
CA GLU A 240 5.94 -14.72 -20.04
C GLU A 240 6.41 -15.10 -18.63
N PHE A 241 5.79 -14.53 -17.57
CA PHE A 241 6.21 -14.77 -16.20
C PHE A 241 5.47 -15.95 -15.58
N GLU A 242 6.19 -16.84 -14.95
CA GLU A 242 5.62 -17.87 -14.08
C GLU A 242 5.50 -17.31 -12.66
N LEU A 243 4.26 -17.30 -12.11
CA LEU A 243 3.93 -16.63 -10.86
C LEU A 243 3.19 -17.56 -9.92
N GLU A 244 3.63 -17.62 -8.68
CA GLU A 244 2.93 -18.24 -7.56
C GLU A 244 2.29 -17.16 -6.70
N PHE A 245 0.96 -17.15 -6.55
CA PHE A 245 0.29 -16.28 -5.60
C PHE A 245 0.40 -16.85 -4.18
N LEU A 246 0.64 -15.97 -3.21
CA LEU A 246 0.92 -16.31 -1.82
C LEU A 246 -0.20 -15.81 -0.92
N GLU A 247 -0.39 -16.48 0.22
CA GLU A 247 -1.33 -16.05 1.25
C GLU A 247 -0.94 -14.70 1.86
N LEU A 248 -1.95 -13.96 2.32
CA LEU A 248 -1.82 -12.66 2.96
C LEU A 248 -2.14 -12.75 4.44
N ASP A 249 -1.33 -12.12 5.27
CA ASP A 249 -1.64 -11.87 6.67
C ASP A 249 -2.35 -10.51 6.80
N LEU A 250 -3.64 -10.54 7.04
CA LEU A 250 -4.48 -9.34 7.14
C LEU A 250 -4.83 -8.96 8.59
N GLU A 251 -4.25 -9.64 9.58
CA GLU A 251 -4.43 -9.31 11.02
C GLU A 251 -5.91 -9.18 11.43
N GLY A 252 -6.79 -10.03 10.90
CA GLY A 252 -8.22 -10.04 11.23
C GLY A 252 -9.05 -8.97 10.51
N VAL A 253 -8.48 -8.23 9.57
CA VAL A 253 -9.22 -7.27 8.73
C VAL A 253 -10.21 -8.02 7.83
N ILE A 254 -11.44 -7.52 7.73
CA ILE A 254 -12.48 -8.10 6.89
C ILE A 254 -12.10 -7.92 5.42
N ALA A 255 -11.94 -9.02 4.72
CA ALA A 255 -11.61 -9.04 3.31
C ALA A 255 -12.32 -10.17 2.60
N LYS A 256 -12.49 -10.01 1.29
CA LYS A 256 -13.02 -11.05 0.41
C LYS A 256 -11.98 -11.42 -0.66
N GLU A 257 -12.11 -12.59 -1.20
CA GLU A 257 -11.28 -13.09 -2.30
C GLU A 257 -11.51 -12.28 -3.57
N ALA A 258 -10.47 -12.15 -4.37
CA ALA A 258 -10.60 -11.64 -5.72
C ALA A 258 -11.37 -12.63 -6.60
N LYS A 259 -12.24 -12.11 -7.48
CA LYS A 259 -12.99 -12.95 -8.42
C LYS A 259 -12.33 -12.94 -9.79
N SER A 260 -11.88 -14.09 -10.25
CA SER A 260 -11.22 -14.27 -11.54
C SER A 260 -11.51 -15.67 -12.09
N GLU A 261 -11.28 -15.87 -13.40
CA GLU A 261 -11.18 -17.20 -14.02
C GLU A 261 -9.90 -17.94 -13.60
N PHE A 262 -8.87 -17.21 -13.17
CA PHE A 262 -7.63 -17.76 -12.64
C PHE A 262 -7.78 -18.06 -11.16
N LYS A 263 -7.77 -19.34 -10.80
CA LYS A 263 -7.93 -19.80 -9.43
C LYS A 263 -6.84 -19.27 -8.49
N GLU A 264 -5.65 -19.05 -8.99
CA GLU A 264 -4.52 -18.49 -8.25
C GLU A 264 -4.85 -17.12 -7.63
N LEU A 265 -5.72 -16.33 -8.26
CA LEU A 265 -6.14 -15.02 -7.77
C LEU A 265 -7.08 -15.08 -6.56
N GLU A 266 -7.62 -16.24 -6.19
CA GLU A 266 -8.37 -16.41 -4.94
C GLU A 266 -7.54 -16.04 -3.70
N LYS A 267 -6.20 -16.04 -3.79
CA LYS A 267 -5.30 -15.57 -2.72
C LYS A 267 -5.17 -14.06 -2.64
N ALA A 268 -5.51 -13.31 -3.68
CA ALA A 268 -5.60 -11.85 -3.60
C ALA A 268 -6.85 -11.42 -2.82
N ARG A 269 -6.77 -10.30 -2.12
CA ARG A 269 -7.81 -9.86 -1.18
C ARG A 269 -8.31 -8.45 -1.48
N ARG A 270 -9.61 -8.29 -1.38
CA ARG A 270 -10.33 -7.03 -1.37
C ARG A 270 -10.70 -6.69 0.07
N ILE A 271 -9.96 -5.78 0.69
CA ILE A 271 -10.24 -5.28 2.04
C ILE A 271 -11.53 -4.46 1.97
N MET A 272 -12.51 -4.84 2.78
CA MET A 272 -13.77 -4.09 2.93
C MET A 272 -13.55 -2.92 3.88
N PRO A 273 -14.01 -1.71 3.51
CA PRO A 273 -13.85 -0.55 4.39
C PRO A 273 -14.71 -0.67 5.63
N CYS A 274 -14.23 -0.09 6.73
CA CYS A 274 -15.00 0.09 7.96
C CYS A 274 -14.63 1.44 8.60
N GLU A 275 -15.05 1.69 9.83
CA GLU A 275 -14.70 2.92 10.56
C GLU A 275 -13.18 3.07 10.81
N ASN A 276 -12.40 1.98 10.78
CA ASN A 276 -10.99 1.96 11.14
C ASN A 276 -10.03 2.03 9.94
N TYR A 277 -10.49 1.67 8.74
CA TYR A 277 -9.65 1.67 7.53
C TYR A 277 -10.46 1.79 6.24
N ASP A 278 -9.78 2.26 5.19
CA ASP A 278 -10.35 2.33 3.85
C ASP A 278 -10.33 0.96 3.16
N GLY A 279 -11.18 0.85 2.15
CA GLY A 279 -11.11 -0.28 1.23
C GLY A 279 -9.79 -0.30 0.46
N PHE A 280 -9.32 -1.52 0.16
CA PHE A 280 -8.04 -1.71 -0.49
C PHE A 280 -8.01 -3.03 -1.27
N PHE A 281 -7.12 -3.13 -2.26
CA PHE A 281 -6.82 -4.38 -2.94
C PHE A 281 -5.36 -4.74 -2.71
N ILE A 282 -5.09 -6.00 -2.36
CA ILE A 282 -3.72 -6.50 -2.14
C ILE A 282 -3.59 -7.87 -2.78
N ALA A 283 -2.48 -8.08 -3.49
CA ALA A 283 -2.03 -9.38 -3.96
C ALA A 283 -0.54 -9.54 -3.69
N LYS A 284 -0.14 -10.71 -3.22
CA LYS A 284 1.25 -11.09 -3.02
C LYS A 284 1.59 -12.22 -3.97
N MET A 285 2.71 -12.11 -4.67
CA MET A 285 3.15 -13.11 -5.62
C MET A 285 4.66 -13.32 -5.55
N ARG A 286 5.10 -14.54 -5.90
CA ARG A 286 6.49 -14.92 -6.10
C ARG A 286 6.72 -15.19 -7.58
N LYS A 287 7.83 -14.72 -8.11
CA LYS A 287 8.31 -15.07 -9.44
C LYS A 287 9.09 -16.39 -9.36
N ILE A 288 8.68 -17.37 -10.12
CA ILE A 288 9.34 -18.69 -10.21
C ILE A 288 10.57 -18.64 -11.14
#